data_8168ca5164fd6a87c7f45d6c23265550
#
_entry.id   8168ca5164fd6a87c7f45d6c23265550
#
_cell.length_a   1.000
_cell.length_b   1.000
_cell.length_c   1.000
_cell.angle_alpha   90.00
_cell.angle_beta   90.00
_cell.angle_gamma   90.00
#
_symmetry.space_group_name_H-M   'P 1'
#
loop_
_entity.id
_entity.type
_entity.pdbx_description
1 polymer ?
#
loop_
_entity_poly.entity_id
_entity_poly.type
_entity_poly.pdbx_seq_one_letter_code
_entity_poly.pdbx_strand_id
1 'polypeptide(L)'
;MKHFNVLVTCAGGDLYPFLINFFKNKSKHKDLRVIAIDNKPNAIGKYFSDFFEEVPKGNSRNYIKKIKRIVDKYKVNLVIPGSDEEAVNLAKNRVVIEKKNTQLACID
;
A
#
# COMPACT_ATOMS: atom_id res chain seq x y z
N MET A 1 11.61 -18.86 -0.63
CA MET A 1 10.45 -18.66 0.24
C MET A 1 9.63 -17.47 -0.22
N LYS A 2 8.33 -17.64 -0.36
CA LYS A 2 7.46 -16.57 -0.82
C LYS A 2 7.10 -15.63 0.33
N HIS A 3 7.13 -14.34 0.05
CA HIS A 3 6.67 -13.34 1.00
C HIS A 3 5.21 -13.00 0.73
N PHE A 4 4.49 -12.64 1.78
CA PHE A 4 3.17 -12.03 1.65
C PHE A 4 3.40 -10.53 1.67
N ASN A 5 3.11 -9.86 0.56
CA ASN A 5 3.46 -8.45 0.34
C ASN A 5 2.24 -7.57 0.51
N VAL A 6 2.30 -6.65 1.46
CA VAL A 6 1.21 -5.72 1.77
C VAL A 6 1.62 -4.32 1.38
N LEU A 7 0.78 -3.65 0.59
CA LEU A 7 0.97 -2.26 0.21
C LEU A 7 0.06 -1.40 1.08
N VAL A 8 0.66 -0.49 1.85
CA VAL A 8 -0.07 0.46 2.69
C VAL A 8 0.10 1.84 2.10
N THR A 9 -1.02 2.48 1.73
CA THR A 9 -0.97 3.82 1.17
C THR A 9 -1.09 4.87 2.28
N CYS A 10 -0.76 6.12 1.96
CA CYS A 10 -0.83 7.23 2.92
C CYS A 10 0.00 6.96 4.18
N ALA A 11 1.24 6.51 3.98
CA ALA A 11 2.11 6.06 5.08
C ALA A 11 2.52 7.18 6.04
N GLY A 12 2.27 8.44 5.69
CA GLY A 12 2.50 9.59 6.54
C GLY A 12 1.30 9.99 7.39
N GLY A 13 0.16 9.29 7.25
CA GLY A 13 -1.03 9.58 8.04
C GLY A 13 -0.86 9.18 9.50
N ASP A 14 -1.72 9.73 10.37
CA ASP A 14 -1.56 9.60 11.82
C ASP A 14 -1.62 8.16 12.32
N LEU A 15 -2.45 7.32 11.71
CA LEU A 15 -2.68 5.96 12.19
C LEU A 15 -1.78 4.92 11.54
N TYR A 16 -1.25 5.22 10.37
CA TYR A 16 -0.55 4.22 9.57
C TYR A 16 0.82 3.81 10.09
N PRO A 17 1.59 4.69 10.74
CA PRO A 17 2.83 4.23 11.36
C PRO A 17 2.60 3.14 12.41
N PHE A 18 1.51 3.25 13.17
CA PHE A 18 1.14 2.22 14.14
C PHE A 18 0.76 0.91 13.46
N LEU A 19 -0.02 0.99 12.38
CA LEU A 19 -0.45 -0.18 11.64
C LEU A 19 0.74 -0.92 11.02
N ILE A 20 1.64 -0.18 10.41
CA ILE A 20 2.85 -0.75 9.81
C ILE A 20 3.71 -1.42 10.89
N ASN A 21 3.92 -0.72 11.99
CA ASN A 21 4.69 -1.24 13.11
C ASN A 21 4.04 -2.50 13.69
N PHE A 22 2.72 -2.51 13.80
CA PHE A 22 1.98 -3.67 14.26
C PHE A 22 2.23 -4.87 13.35
N PHE A 23 2.10 -4.69 12.04
CA PHE A 23 2.35 -5.76 11.08
C PHE A 23 3.76 -6.32 11.21
N LYS A 24 4.75 -5.46 11.39
CA LYS A 24 6.15 -5.89 11.47
C LYS A 24 6.48 -6.59 12.78
N ASN A 25 5.88 -6.15 13.88
CA ASN A 25 6.28 -6.61 15.21
C ASN A 25 5.33 -7.62 15.83
N LYS A 26 4.05 -7.57 15.49
CA LYS A 26 3.03 -8.41 16.11
C LYS A 26 2.50 -9.51 15.20
N SER A 27 2.79 -9.43 13.92
CA SER A 27 2.36 -10.47 13.00
C SER A 27 3.09 -11.77 13.29
N LYS A 28 2.36 -12.88 13.25
CA LYS A 28 2.95 -14.20 13.34
C LYS A 28 3.59 -14.65 12.04
N HIS A 29 3.36 -13.88 10.96
CA HIS A 29 3.91 -14.22 9.65
C HIS A 29 5.26 -13.53 9.46
N LYS A 30 6.33 -14.28 9.67
CA LYS A 30 7.69 -13.78 9.49
C LYS A 30 8.02 -13.43 8.04
N ASP A 31 7.21 -13.93 7.11
CA ASP A 31 7.40 -13.67 5.68
C ASP A 31 6.64 -12.44 5.20
N LEU A 32 6.02 -11.70 6.11
CA LEU A 32 5.28 -10.49 5.76
C LEU A 32 6.24 -9.38 5.38
N ARG A 33 6.01 -8.78 4.21
CA ARG A 33 6.72 -7.57 3.81
C ARG A 33 5.73 -6.44 3.64
N VAL A 34 6.11 -5.26 4.09
CA VAL A 34 5.28 -4.06 3.99
C VAL A 34 5.93 -3.08 3.02
N ILE A 35 5.19 -2.70 2.00
CA ILE A 35 5.56 -1.63 1.08
C ILE A 35 4.70 -0.43 1.46
N ALA A 36 5.34 0.67 1.83
CA ALA A 36 4.65 1.89 2.20
C ALA A 36 4.79 2.91 1.08
N ILE A 37 3.73 3.66 0.83
CA ILE A 37 3.76 4.74 -0.15
C ILE A 37 3.11 5.99 0.41
N ASP A 38 3.55 7.13 -0.08
CA ASP A 38 2.99 8.42 0.28
C ASP A 38 3.35 9.43 -0.78
N ASN A 39 2.64 10.56 -0.83
CA ASN A 39 3.00 11.63 -1.74
C ASN A 39 4.12 12.53 -1.18
N LYS A 40 4.59 12.24 0.03
CA LYS A 40 5.70 12.96 0.66
C LYS A 40 6.91 12.03 0.79
N PRO A 41 8.10 12.46 0.36
CA PRO A 41 9.28 11.59 0.40
C PRO A 41 9.77 11.25 1.81
N ASN A 42 9.39 12.05 2.80
CA ASN A 42 9.81 11.87 4.18
C ASN A 42 8.68 11.37 5.09
N ALA A 43 7.69 10.68 4.53
CA ALA A 43 6.60 10.13 5.32
C ALA A 43 7.15 9.20 6.40
N ILE A 44 6.59 9.30 7.61
CA ILE A 44 7.09 8.55 8.76
C ILE A 44 7.01 7.03 8.54
N GLY A 45 6.03 6.56 7.77
CA GLY A 45 5.90 5.14 7.47
C GLY A 45 7.10 4.55 6.73
N LYS A 46 7.90 5.41 6.09
CA LYS A 46 9.14 4.99 5.44
C LYS A 46 10.08 4.26 6.41
N TYR A 47 10.10 4.69 7.67
CA TYR A 47 11.02 4.16 8.66
C TYR A 47 10.56 2.83 9.27
N PHE A 48 9.31 2.43 9.03
CA PHE A 48 8.76 1.21 9.59
C PHE A 48 8.46 0.15 8.53
N SER A 49 8.65 0.46 7.26
CA SER A 49 8.34 -0.45 6.16
C SER A 49 9.61 -1.11 5.62
N ASP A 50 9.41 -2.19 4.87
CA ASP A 50 10.51 -2.85 4.17
C ASP A 50 10.92 -2.08 2.92
N PHE A 51 9.94 -1.50 2.22
CA PHE A 51 10.17 -0.69 1.03
C PHE A 51 9.28 0.54 1.09
N PHE A 52 9.75 1.62 0.50
CA PHE A 52 8.98 2.85 0.42
C PHE A 52 9.13 3.46 -0.97
N GLU A 53 8.03 3.98 -1.52
CA GLU A 53 8.07 4.77 -2.75
C GLU A 53 7.18 6.00 -2.62
N GLU A 54 7.64 7.08 -3.21
CA GLU A 54 6.85 8.29 -3.32
C GLU A 54 5.91 8.13 -4.51
N VAL A 55 4.64 8.55 -4.33
CA VAL A 55 3.62 8.43 -5.36
C VAL A 55 2.89 9.77 -5.50
N PRO A 56 2.20 10.00 -6.65
CA PRO A 56 1.34 11.17 -6.77
C PRO A 56 0.20 11.14 -5.75
N LYS A 57 -0.48 12.28 -5.58
CA LYS A 57 -1.67 12.35 -4.72
C LYS A 57 -2.74 11.36 -5.17
N GLY A 58 -3.52 10.87 -4.22
CA GLY A 58 -4.53 9.83 -4.47
C GLY A 58 -5.59 10.19 -5.51
N ASN A 59 -5.85 11.47 -5.74
CA ASN A 59 -6.78 11.92 -6.77
C ASN A 59 -6.09 12.32 -8.08
N SER A 60 -4.77 12.14 -8.16
CA SER A 60 -3.99 12.49 -9.34
C SER A 60 -4.30 11.53 -10.50
N ARG A 61 -4.24 12.07 -11.72
CA ARG A 61 -4.43 11.29 -12.94
C ARG A 61 -3.45 10.11 -13.04
N ASN A 62 -2.26 10.28 -12.52
CA ASN A 62 -1.19 9.27 -12.61
C ASN A 62 -1.15 8.29 -11.44
N TYR A 63 -2.04 8.46 -10.46
CA TYR A 63 -2.01 7.66 -9.23
C TYR A 63 -2.19 6.17 -9.52
N ILE A 64 -3.26 5.81 -10.23
CA ILE A 64 -3.58 4.38 -10.49
C ILE A 64 -2.49 3.71 -11.31
N LYS A 65 -1.95 4.42 -12.29
CA LYS A 65 -0.85 3.89 -13.11
C LYS A 65 0.36 3.56 -12.24
N LYS A 66 0.69 4.45 -11.29
CA LYS A 66 1.81 4.23 -10.39
C LYS A 66 1.53 3.08 -9.43
N ILE A 67 0.31 2.99 -8.89
CA ILE A 67 -0.07 1.89 -8.01
C ILE A 67 0.03 0.55 -8.73
N LYS A 68 -0.49 0.48 -9.95
CA LYS A 68 -0.40 -0.75 -10.73
C LYS A 68 1.05 -1.18 -10.92
N ARG A 69 1.92 -0.23 -11.22
CA ARG A 69 3.35 -0.51 -11.38
C ARG A 69 3.97 -1.05 -10.10
N ILE A 70 3.60 -0.47 -8.95
CA ILE A 70 4.11 -0.91 -7.65
C ILE A 70 3.59 -2.30 -7.32
N VAL A 71 2.31 -2.57 -7.59
CA VAL A 71 1.72 -3.89 -7.36
C VAL A 71 2.49 -4.95 -8.17
N ASP A 72 2.80 -4.65 -9.41
CA ASP A 72 3.55 -5.58 -10.25
C ASP A 72 5.01 -5.73 -9.80
N LYS A 73 5.64 -4.63 -9.45
CA LYS A 73 7.06 -4.60 -9.05
C LYS A 73 7.32 -5.43 -7.80
N TYR A 74 6.47 -5.28 -6.80
CA TYR A 74 6.64 -5.93 -5.51
C TYR A 74 5.77 -7.18 -5.35
N LYS A 75 5.03 -7.55 -6.37
CA LYS A 75 4.11 -8.70 -6.33
C LYS A 75 3.20 -8.60 -5.11
N VAL A 76 2.50 -7.46 -5.01
CA VAL A 76 1.66 -7.15 -3.88
C VAL A 76 0.46 -8.10 -3.80
N ASN A 77 0.20 -8.62 -2.62
CA ASN A 77 -0.94 -9.51 -2.36
C ASN A 77 -2.14 -8.80 -1.77
N LEU A 78 -1.90 -7.74 -1.01
CA LEU A 78 -2.97 -7.00 -0.34
C LEU A 78 -2.66 -5.50 -0.41
N VAL A 79 -3.64 -4.71 -0.84
CA VAL A 79 -3.54 -3.25 -0.88
C VAL A 79 -4.47 -2.69 0.18
N ILE A 80 -3.94 -1.94 1.14
CA ILE A 80 -4.70 -1.31 2.22
C ILE A 80 -4.66 0.20 2.02
N PRO A 81 -5.79 0.83 1.61
CA PRO A 81 -5.82 2.28 1.44
C PRO A 81 -5.73 3.01 2.78
N GLY A 82 -4.98 4.10 2.80
CA GLY A 82 -4.75 4.89 3.99
C GLY A 82 -5.56 6.18 4.06
N SER A 83 -6.33 6.49 3.03
CA SER A 83 -7.18 7.66 3.01
C SER A 83 -8.42 7.38 2.21
N ASP A 84 -9.49 8.14 2.48
CA ASP A 84 -10.75 8.00 1.75
C ASP A 84 -10.57 8.31 0.27
N GLU A 85 -9.80 9.32 -0.05
CA GLU A 85 -9.53 9.71 -1.42
C GLU A 85 -8.88 8.58 -2.21
N GLU A 86 -7.91 7.94 -1.62
CA GLU A 86 -7.23 6.80 -2.25
C GLU A 86 -8.16 5.59 -2.35
N ALA A 87 -8.93 5.33 -1.28
CA ALA A 87 -9.87 4.20 -1.28
C ALA A 87 -10.90 4.34 -2.40
N VAL A 88 -11.44 5.53 -2.61
CA VAL A 88 -12.41 5.77 -3.68
C VAL A 88 -11.79 5.53 -5.04
N ASN A 89 -10.60 6.08 -5.29
CA ASN A 89 -9.94 5.95 -6.57
C ASN A 89 -9.53 4.49 -6.84
N LEU A 90 -9.02 3.80 -5.82
CA LEU A 90 -8.63 2.41 -5.96
C LEU A 90 -9.84 1.51 -6.21
N ALA A 91 -10.95 1.75 -5.50
CA ALA A 91 -12.17 0.96 -5.69
C ALA A 91 -12.72 1.11 -7.11
N LYS A 92 -12.70 2.32 -7.66
CA LYS A 92 -13.13 2.57 -9.03
C LYS A 92 -12.29 1.80 -10.05
N ASN A 93 -11.05 1.49 -9.69
CA ASN A 93 -10.11 0.81 -10.57
C ASN A 93 -9.78 -0.59 -10.09
N ARG A 94 -10.70 -1.20 -9.32
CA ARG A 94 -10.49 -2.52 -8.73
C ARG A 94 -10.10 -3.58 -9.77
N VAL A 95 -10.73 -3.56 -10.93
CA VAL A 95 -10.45 -4.52 -12.00
C VAL A 95 -9.00 -4.45 -12.46
N VAL A 96 -8.43 -3.24 -12.47
CA VAL A 96 -7.03 -3.02 -12.87
C VAL A 96 -6.07 -3.45 -11.76
N ILE A 97 -6.45 -3.22 -10.51
CA ILE A 97 -5.60 -3.49 -9.35
C ILE A 97 -5.65 -4.95 -8.94
N GLU A 98 -6.84 -5.53 -8.85
CA GLU A 98 -7.03 -6.91 -8.43
C GLU A 98 -6.81 -7.87 -9.60
N LYS A 99 -5.56 -8.23 -9.81
CA LYS A 99 -5.19 -9.24 -10.80
C LYS A 99 -4.46 -10.36 -10.11
N LYS A 100 -4.76 -11.60 -10.54
CA LYS A 100 -4.14 -12.81 -10.02
C LYS A 100 -4.25 -12.86 -8.49
N ASN A 101 -3.16 -12.58 -7.78
CA ASN A 101 -3.07 -12.78 -6.35
C ASN A 101 -3.14 -11.47 -5.55
N THR A 102 -3.64 -10.41 -6.14
CA THR A 102 -3.75 -9.11 -5.46
C THR A 102 -5.20 -8.82 -5.08
N GLN A 103 -5.42 -8.50 -3.81
CA GLN A 103 -6.73 -8.07 -3.31
C GLN A 103 -6.66 -6.65 -2.77
N LEU A 104 -7.74 -5.92 -2.95
CA LEU A 104 -7.88 -4.55 -2.47
C LEU A 104 -8.80 -4.55 -1.25
N ALA A 105 -8.29 -4.11 -0.10
CA ALA A 105 -9.04 -4.10 1.15
C ALA A 105 -9.84 -2.80 1.27
N CYS A 106 -10.86 -2.64 0.44
CA CYS A 106 -11.78 -1.52 0.56
C CYS A 106 -13.16 -1.92 0.02
N ILE A 107 -14.18 -1.23 0.50
CA ILE A 107 -15.56 -1.43 0.10
C ILE A 107 -15.88 -0.46 -1.05
N ASP A 108 -16.57 -0.96 -2.04
CA ASP A 108 -16.98 -0.16 -3.20
C ASP A 108 -18.05 0.88 -2.85
#